data_cc5c27d580a8c8f553f561bcc1ea11a5
#
_entry.id   cc5c27d580a8c8f553f561bcc1ea11a5
#
_cell.length_a   1.000
_cell.length_b   1.000
_cell.length_c   1.000
_cell.angle_alpha   90.00
_cell.angle_beta   90.00
_cell.angle_gamma   90.00
#
_symmetry.space_group_name_H-M   'P 1'
#
loop_
_entity.id
_entity.type
_entity.pdbx_description
1 polymer ?
#
loop_
_entity_poly.entity_id
_entity_poly.type
_entity_poly.pdbx_seq_one_letter_code
_entity_poly.pdbx_strand_id
1 'polypeptide(L)'
;RRSNGRLWSFGEWFAVNHWDVTPDLICFAKGVNSGYVPLGGVVISQEIADTFKDRVYPGGLTYSGHPLACAAAVASINIFKEELIIENARMLGETVIGPELEKLKAKHPSVGDVRGLGVFWAIELVRNRETRKPLVPFNATGADAKPMLDFAAECKKRGLWPFTHFNRTH
;
A
#
# COMPACT_ATOMS: atom_id res chain seq x y z
N ARG A 1 19.06 -7.33 3.06
CA ARG A 1 18.02 -6.78 2.15
C ARG A 1 17.01 -5.97 2.96
N ARG A 2 16.67 -4.76 2.53
CA ARG A 2 15.69 -3.88 3.19
C ARG A 2 14.39 -3.88 2.42
N SER A 3 13.25 -4.03 3.10
CA SER A 3 11.92 -3.87 2.54
C SER A 3 11.13 -2.79 3.28
N ASN A 4 10.34 -2.02 2.54
CA ASN A 4 9.33 -1.13 3.10
C ASN A 4 8.02 -1.93 3.19
N GLY A 5 7.72 -2.45 4.38
CA GLY A 5 6.50 -3.21 4.63
C GLY A 5 5.28 -2.32 4.61
N ARG A 6 4.43 -2.45 3.59
CA ARG A 6 3.03 -2.04 3.71
C ARG A 6 2.30 -3.18 4.41
N LEU A 7 1.69 -2.88 5.55
CA LEU A 7 0.97 -3.85 6.35
C LEU A 7 -0.45 -4.04 5.77
N TRP A 8 -0.94 -5.28 5.76
CA TRP A 8 -2.29 -5.82 5.55
C TRP A 8 -3.10 -5.44 4.29
N SER A 9 -2.93 -4.27 3.66
CA SER A 9 -3.72 -3.89 2.46
C SER A 9 -3.57 -4.85 1.28
N PHE A 10 -2.53 -5.66 1.28
CA PHE A 10 -2.23 -6.65 0.24
C PHE A 10 -2.82 -8.04 0.53
N GLY A 11 -3.60 -8.21 1.60
CA GLY A 11 -4.11 -9.52 2.01
C GLY A 11 -3.05 -10.42 2.69
N GLU A 12 -1.95 -9.82 3.11
CA GLU A 12 -0.88 -10.45 3.89
C GLU A 12 -0.38 -9.50 4.99
N TRP A 13 0.26 -10.05 6.03
CA TRP A 13 0.87 -9.23 7.09
C TRP A 13 1.93 -8.28 6.53
N PHE A 14 2.75 -8.76 5.60
CA PHE A 14 3.71 -7.95 4.87
C PHE A 14 3.62 -8.27 3.38
N ALA A 15 3.69 -7.25 2.54
CA ALA A 15 3.61 -7.43 1.09
C ALA A 15 4.65 -8.42 0.53
N VAL A 16 5.82 -8.51 1.14
CA VAL A 16 6.89 -9.44 0.74
C VAL A 16 6.51 -10.91 0.83
N ASN A 17 5.49 -11.26 1.63
CA ASN A 17 5.00 -12.63 1.74
C ASN A 17 4.46 -13.18 0.41
N HIS A 18 3.96 -12.32 -0.48
CA HIS A 18 3.50 -12.73 -1.81
C HIS A 18 4.60 -13.28 -2.72
N TRP A 19 5.86 -12.99 -2.44
CA TRP A 19 7.01 -13.38 -3.27
C TRP A 19 7.98 -14.30 -2.54
N ASP A 20 7.60 -14.86 -1.41
CA ASP A 20 8.43 -15.73 -0.58
C ASP A 20 9.82 -15.11 -0.28
N VAL A 21 9.82 -13.80 -0.04
CA VAL A 21 11.03 -13.03 0.29
C VAL A 21 11.10 -12.81 1.78
N THR A 22 12.18 -13.29 2.40
CA THR A 22 12.52 -12.99 3.80
C THR A 22 13.59 -11.90 3.83
N PRO A 23 13.23 -10.64 4.12
CA PRO A 23 14.20 -9.55 4.23
C PRO A 23 14.88 -9.55 5.61
N ASP A 24 16.12 -9.03 5.67
CA ASP A 24 16.84 -8.86 6.92
C ASP A 24 16.28 -7.71 7.76
N LEU A 25 15.66 -6.73 7.09
CA LEU A 25 15.08 -5.52 7.69
C LEU A 25 13.72 -5.22 7.06
N ILE A 26 12.67 -5.09 7.88
CA ILE A 26 11.34 -4.65 7.44
C ILE A 26 10.97 -3.36 8.17
N CYS A 27 10.90 -2.25 7.44
CA CYS A 27 10.39 -0.99 7.98
C CYS A 27 8.87 -0.99 7.92
N PHE A 28 8.21 -0.61 9.01
CA PHE A 28 6.76 -0.48 9.07
C PHE A 28 6.34 0.84 9.72
N ALA A 29 5.15 1.31 9.39
CA ALA A 29 4.51 2.49 9.99
C ALA A 29 3.00 2.48 9.66
N LYS A 30 2.33 3.61 9.88
CA LYS A 30 0.94 3.90 9.46
C LYS A 30 -0.07 2.89 10.01
N GLY A 31 -0.36 1.84 9.25
CA GLY A 31 -1.34 0.83 9.61
C GLY A 31 -1.07 0.11 10.93
N VAL A 32 0.18 0.05 11.42
CA VAL A 32 0.51 -0.67 12.66
C VAL A 32 -0.34 -0.28 13.87
N ASN A 33 -0.82 0.95 13.91
CA ASN A 33 -1.73 1.44 14.95
C ASN A 33 -2.91 2.25 14.37
N SER A 34 -3.23 2.03 13.09
CA SER A 34 -4.37 2.65 12.40
C SER A 34 -4.41 4.19 12.45
N GLY A 35 -3.25 4.82 12.68
CA GLY A 35 -3.12 6.28 12.73
C GLY A 35 -3.53 6.94 14.06
N TYR A 36 -3.88 6.18 15.07
CA TYR A 36 -4.26 6.74 16.38
C TYR A 36 -3.12 7.49 17.08
N VAL A 37 -1.90 6.97 16.98
CA VAL A 37 -0.69 7.61 17.54
C VAL A 37 0.46 7.42 16.54
N PRO A 38 1.30 8.44 16.29
CA PRO A 38 2.47 8.27 15.43
C PRO A 38 3.38 7.13 15.91
N LEU A 39 3.57 6.11 15.07
CA LEU A 39 4.43 4.97 15.34
C LEU A 39 5.03 4.46 14.04
N GLY A 40 6.29 4.11 14.11
CA GLY A 40 6.99 3.34 13.08
C GLY A 40 8.05 2.49 13.73
N GLY A 41 8.52 1.49 13.01
CA GLY A 41 9.55 0.60 13.52
C GLY A 41 10.26 -0.15 12.41
N VAL A 42 11.24 -0.93 12.82
CA VAL A 42 11.98 -1.84 11.97
C VAL A 42 12.01 -3.21 12.64
N VAL A 43 11.51 -4.22 11.95
CA VAL A 43 11.78 -5.61 12.31
C VAL A 43 13.15 -5.96 11.75
N ILE A 44 14.00 -6.59 12.54
CA ILE A 44 15.35 -7.02 12.17
C ILE A 44 15.47 -8.55 12.25
N SER A 45 16.33 -9.15 11.42
CA SER A 45 16.64 -10.57 11.51
C SER A 45 17.36 -10.90 12.82
N GLN A 46 17.30 -12.19 13.23
CA GLN A 46 18.02 -12.65 14.41
C GLN A 46 19.53 -12.45 14.28
N GLU A 47 20.08 -12.64 13.08
CA GLU A 47 21.49 -12.42 12.79
C GLU A 47 21.93 -10.99 13.11
N ILE A 48 21.13 -10.00 12.70
CA ILE A 48 21.40 -8.58 13.03
C ILE A 48 21.26 -8.35 14.52
N ALA A 49 20.22 -8.87 15.17
CA ALA A 49 20.03 -8.72 16.61
C ALA A 49 21.21 -9.30 17.39
N ASP A 50 21.73 -10.44 16.99
CA ASP A 50 22.84 -11.13 17.64
C ASP A 50 24.13 -10.32 17.61
N THR A 51 24.32 -9.43 16.62
CA THR A 51 25.51 -8.56 16.57
C THR A 51 25.56 -7.55 17.73
N PHE A 52 24.44 -7.34 18.42
CA PHE A 52 24.32 -6.37 19.53
C PHE A 52 24.17 -7.04 20.90
N LYS A 53 24.35 -8.36 21.00
CA LYS A 53 24.26 -9.06 22.31
C LYS A 53 25.31 -8.57 23.31
N ASP A 54 26.56 -8.40 22.83
CA ASP A 54 27.71 -8.07 23.64
C ASP A 54 28.23 -6.64 23.44
N ARG A 55 27.45 -5.82 22.71
CA ARG A 55 27.79 -4.42 22.46
C ARG A 55 26.56 -3.53 22.42
N VAL A 56 26.74 -2.29 22.85
CA VAL A 56 25.68 -1.30 22.81
C VAL A 56 25.35 -0.94 21.37
N TYR A 57 24.05 -0.93 21.05
CA TYR A 57 23.56 -0.34 19.80
C TYR A 57 23.78 1.18 19.84
N PRO A 58 24.55 1.78 18.90
CA PRO A 58 24.93 3.20 18.94
C PRO A 58 23.82 4.10 18.37
N GLY A 59 22.58 3.84 18.69
CA GLY A 59 21.43 4.58 18.18
C GLY A 59 20.28 4.62 19.19
N GLY A 60 19.24 5.32 18.82
CA GLY A 60 18.04 5.45 19.62
C GLY A 60 17.33 6.76 19.30
N LEU A 61 16.02 6.75 19.40
CA LEU A 61 15.18 7.93 19.27
C LEU A 61 14.54 8.19 20.63
N THR A 62 14.38 9.46 21.00
CA THR A 62 13.79 9.86 22.29
C THR A 62 12.45 9.19 22.56
N TYR A 63 11.64 9.00 21.52
CA TYR A 63 10.32 8.38 21.62
C TYR A 63 10.29 6.88 21.28
N SER A 64 11.45 6.20 21.20
CA SER A 64 11.49 4.75 21.01
C SER A 64 10.80 4.02 22.15
N GLY A 65 9.95 3.06 21.82
CA GLY A 65 9.21 2.27 22.82
C GLY A 65 8.17 3.07 23.62
N HIS A 66 7.66 4.19 23.08
CA HIS A 66 6.68 5.02 23.79
C HIS A 66 5.42 4.18 24.16
N PRO A 67 5.09 4.08 25.47
CA PRO A 67 4.06 3.12 25.92
C PRO A 67 2.69 3.33 25.28
N LEU A 68 2.24 4.58 25.14
CA LEU A 68 0.96 4.91 24.50
C LEU A 68 0.92 4.45 23.04
N ALA A 69 2.00 4.70 22.27
CA ALA A 69 2.07 4.30 20.87
C ALA A 69 2.13 2.79 20.72
N CYS A 70 2.87 2.10 21.59
CA CYS A 70 2.96 0.64 21.60
C CYS A 70 1.64 0.00 22.03
N ALA A 71 0.93 0.54 23.02
CA ALA A 71 -0.39 0.04 23.43
C ALA A 71 -1.42 0.13 22.30
N ALA A 72 -1.46 1.27 21.58
CA ALA A 72 -2.32 1.42 20.43
C ALA A 72 -1.99 0.41 19.31
N ALA A 73 -0.70 0.13 19.08
CA ALA A 73 -0.27 -0.87 18.10
C ALA A 73 -0.68 -2.29 18.50
N VAL A 74 -0.51 -2.67 19.76
CA VAL A 74 -0.93 -3.99 20.27
C VAL A 74 -2.43 -4.17 20.10
N ALA A 75 -3.23 -3.18 20.49
CA ALA A 75 -4.67 -3.21 20.32
C ALA A 75 -5.08 -3.35 18.85
N SER A 76 -4.47 -2.57 17.96
CA SER A 76 -4.71 -2.62 16.53
C SER A 76 -4.39 -4.01 15.94
N ILE A 77 -3.23 -4.57 16.28
CA ILE A 77 -2.80 -5.90 15.80
C ILE A 77 -3.77 -7.00 16.28
N ASN A 78 -4.26 -6.92 17.53
CA ASN A 78 -5.23 -7.88 18.05
C ASN A 78 -6.55 -7.81 17.28
N ILE A 79 -7.08 -6.61 17.04
CA ILE A 79 -8.30 -6.41 16.23
C ILE A 79 -8.11 -6.97 14.82
N PHE A 80 -6.96 -6.74 14.17
CA PHE A 80 -6.68 -7.32 12.86
C PHE A 80 -6.78 -8.85 12.82
N LYS A 81 -6.36 -9.52 13.91
CA LYS A 81 -6.45 -10.97 14.05
C LYS A 81 -7.87 -11.44 14.38
N GLU A 82 -8.51 -10.78 15.35
CA GLU A 82 -9.83 -11.17 15.85
C GLU A 82 -10.91 -10.99 14.79
N GLU A 83 -10.84 -9.90 14.00
CA GLU A 83 -11.81 -9.58 12.96
C GLU A 83 -11.42 -10.10 11.57
N LEU A 84 -10.34 -10.86 11.45
CA LEU A 84 -9.85 -11.45 10.19
C LEU A 84 -9.72 -10.41 9.06
N ILE A 85 -9.23 -9.20 9.39
CA ILE A 85 -9.20 -8.07 8.45
C ILE A 85 -8.30 -8.36 7.24
N ILE A 86 -7.19 -9.07 7.46
CA ILE A 86 -6.23 -9.43 6.41
C ILE A 86 -6.84 -10.44 5.45
N GLU A 87 -7.49 -11.46 5.98
CA GLU A 87 -8.19 -12.50 5.23
C GLU A 87 -9.33 -11.90 4.41
N ASN A 88 -10.09 -10.98 5.01
CA ASN A 88 -11.14 -10.24 4.31
C ASN A 88 -10.55 -9.38 3.16
N ALA A 89 -9.43 -8.69 3.38
CA ALA A 89 -8.75 -7.92 2.34
C ALA A 89 -8.30 -8.82 1.17
N ARG A 90 -7.79 -10.01 1.46
CA ARG A 90 -7.43 -11.01 0.44
C ARG A 90 -8.65 -11.46 -0.34
N MET A 91 -9.66 -11.92 0.35
CA MET A 91 -10.91 -12.41 -0.24
C MET A 91 -11.56 -11.36 -1.14
N LEU A 92 -11.70 -10.12 -0.68
CA LEU A 92 -12.25 -9.02 -1.48
C LEU A 92 -11.42 -8.74 -2.74
N GLY A 93 -10.09 -8.75 -2.61
CA GLY A 93 -9.19 -8.55 -3.73
C GLY A 93 -9.35 -9.61 -4.82
N GLU A 94 -9.38 -10.87 -4.43
CA GLU A 94 -9.42 -12.02 -5.31
C GLU A 94 -10.81 -12.26 -5.93
N THR A 95 -11.87 -12.06 -5.14
CA THR A 95 -13.23 -12.46 -5.56
C THR A 95 -14.09 -11.32 -6.07
N VAL A 96 -13.77 -10.07 -5.71
CA VAL A 96 -14.58 -8.90 -6.06
C VAL A 96 -13.78 -7.88 -6.87
N ILE A 97 -12.75 -7.26 -6.25
CA ILE A 97 -12.10 -6.08 -6.84
C ILE A 97 -11.35 -6.45 -8.13
N GLY A 98 -10.51 -7.48 -8.08
CA GLY A 98 -9.73 -7.92 -9.23
C GLY A 98 -10.60 -8.28 -10.43
N PRO A 99 -11.58 -9.20 -10.29
CA PRO A 99 -12.49 -9.55 -11.37
C PRO A 99 -13.28 -8.37 -11.94
N GLU A 100 -13.76 -7.45 -11.12
CA GLU A 100 -14.50 -6.27 -11.60
C GLU A 100 -13.59 -5.27 -12.33
N LEU A 101 -12.36 -5.09 -11.87
CA LEU A 101 -11.38 -4.24 -12.57
C LEU A 101 -10.93 -4.83 -13.91
N GLU A 102 -10.79 -6.16 -14.02
CA GLU A 102 -10.51 -6.82 -15.29
C GLU A 102 -11.70 -6.68 -16.28
N LYS A 103 -12.94 -6.78 -15.82
CA LYS A 103 -14.12 -6.46 -16.62
C LYS A 103 -14.11 -5.01 -17.09
N LEU A 104 -13.75 -4.07 -16.20
CA LEU A 104 -13.61 -2.65 -16.53
C LEU A 104 -12.57 -2.44 -17.63
N LYS A 105 -11.40 -3.10 -17.51
CA LYS A 105 -10.32 -3.05 -18.49
C LYS A 105 -10.76 -3.62 -19.85
N ALA A 106 -11.49 -4.72 -19.85
CA ALA A 106 -12.02 -5.31 -21.07
C ALA A 106 -13.03 -4.39 -21.76
N LYS A 107 -13.89 -3.72 -20.99
CA LYS A 107 -14.96 -2.85 -21.49
C LYS A 107 -14.46 -1.49 -22.01
N HIS A 108 -13.41 -0.93 -21.40
CA HIS A 108 -13.00 0.45 -21.65
C HIS A 108 -11.58 0.54 -22.22
N PRO A 109 -11.40 0.95 -23.50
CA PRO A 109 -10.07 1.09 -24.12
C PRO A 109 -9.17 2.12 -23.42
N SER A 110 -9.75 3.05 -22.67
CA SER A 110 -9.01 4.03 -21.86
C SER A 110 -8.37 3.46 -20.60
N VAL A 111 -8.72 2.23 -20.20
CA VAL A 111 -8.04 1.51 -19.12
C VAL A 111 -6.90 0.72 -19.73
N GLY A 112 -5.67 1.21 -19.58
CA GLY A 112 -4.46 0.59 -20.14
C GLY A 112 -4.04 -0.65 -19.37
N ASP A 113 -4.08 -0.55 -18.03
CA ASP A 113 -3.75 -1.66 -17.16
C ASP A 113 -4.50 -1.60 -15.83
N VAL A 114 -4.66 -2.76 -15.18
CA VAL A 114 -5.13 -2.90 -13.81
C VAL A 114 -4.19 -3.86 -13.08
N ARG A 115 -3.79 -3.51 -11.87
CA ARG A 115 -2.89 -4.35 -11.07
C ARG A 115 -3.08 -4.09 -9.60
N GLY A 116 -2.98 -5.12 -8.79
CA GLY A 116 -3.13 -5.00 -7.35
C GLY A 116 -3.08 -6.33 -6.64
N LEU A 117 -3.10 -6.25 -5.32
CA LEU A 117 -3.17 -7.39 -4.40
C LEU A 117 -4.02 -6.98 -3.21
N GLY A 118 -4.82 -7.90 -2.69
CA GLY A 118 -5.75 -7.60 -1.61
C GLY A 118 -6.69 -6.45 -2.00
N VAL A 119 -6.74 -5.41 -1.16
CA VAL A 119 -7.56 -4.21 -1.43
C VAL A 119 -6.74 -3.01 -1.95
N PHE A 120 -5.49 -3.25 -2.33
CA PHE A 120 -4.62 -2.21 -2.89
C PHE A 120 -4.45 -2.38 -4.40
N TRP A 121 -5.15 -1.53 -5.17
CA TRP A 121 -5.22 -1.63 -6.63
C TRP A 121 -4.84 -0.32 -7.31
N ALA A 122 -4.32 -0.44 -8.52
CA ALA A 122 -4.04 0.66 -9.41
C ALA A 122 -4.72 0.44 -10.75
N ILE A 123 -5.31 1.51 -11.28
CA ILE A 123 -5.87 1.57 -12.63
C ILE A 123 -5.02 2.56 -13.42
N GLU A 124 -4.43 2.11 -14.50
CA GLU A 124 -3.67 2.96 -15.41
C GLU A 124 -4.58 3.46 -16.53
N LEU A 125 -4.74 4.78 -16.62
CA LEU A 125 -5.56 5.40 -17.65
C LEU A 125 -4.69 5.87 -18.81
N VAL A 126 -5.10 5.52 -20.04
CA VAL A 126 -4.36 5.79 -21.27
C VAL A 126 -5.24 6.46 -22.33
N ARG A 127 -4.62 7.20 -23.23
CA ARG A 127 -5.23 7.71 -24.46
C ARG A 127 -5.19 6.69 -25.59
N ASN A 128 -4.17 5.84 -25.56
CA ASN A 128 -4.00 4.78 -26.54
C ASN A 128 -3.29 3.60 -25.85
N ARG A 129 -3.92 2.42 -25.92
CA ARG A 129 -3.45 1.20 -25.26
C ARG A 129 -2.25 0.57 -25.97
N GLU A 130 -2.21 0.64 -27.30
CA GLU A 130 -1.13 0.05 -28.10
C GLU A 130 0.18 0.79 -27.90
N THR A 131 0.13 2.12 -27.97
CA THR A 131 1.32 2.97 -27.77
C THR A 131 1.61 3.25 -26.31
N ARG A 132 0.76 2.79 -25.41
CA ARG A 132 0.80 3.09 -23.94
C ARG A 132 0.86 4.58 -23.64
N LYS A 133 0.27 5.41 -24.51
CA LYS A 133 0.23 6.86 -24.30
C LYS A 133 -0.67 7.15 -23.08
N PRO A 134 -0.10 7.71 -21.98
CA PRO A 134 -0.87 7.96 -20.77
C PRO A 134 -1.98 8.98 -21.00
N LEU A 135 -3.02 8.95 -20.16
CA LEU A 135 -4.14 9.89 -20.21
C LEU A 135 -3.66 11.35 -20.07
N VAL A 136 -2.72 11.56 -19.17
CA VAL A 136 -2.08 12.87 -18.93
C VAL A 136 -0.56 12.70 -18.92
N PRO A 137 0.21 13.75 -19.28
CA PRO A 137 1.68 13.72 -19.19
C PRO A 137 2.16 13.51 -17.75
N PHE A 138 3.40 13.07 -17.62
CA PHE A 138 4.08 12.99 -16.32
C PHE A 138 4.16 14.39 -15.68
N ASN A 139 3.82 14.49 -14.41
CA ASN A 139 3.75 15.75 -13.67
C ASN A 139 2.87 16.83 -14.34
N ALA A 140 1.81 16.42 -15.04
CA ALA A 140 0.88 17.33 -15.67
C ALA A 140 0.31 18.35 -14.70
N THR A 141 0.22 19.60 -15.14
CA THR A 141 -0.37 20.74 -14.42
C THR A 141 -1.33 21.51 -15.33
N GLY A 142 -2.15 22.37 -14.76
CA GLY A 142 -3.05 23.22 -15.53
C GLY A 142 -3.98 22.42 -16.45
N ALA A 143 -4.08 22.85 -17.71
CA ALA A 143 -4.96 22.23 -18.71
C ALA A 143 -4.61 20.77 -19.02
N ASP A 144 -3.33 20.42 -18.99
CA ASP A 144 -2.87 19.05 -19.27
C ASP A 144 -3.31 18.06 -18.18
N ALA A 145 -3.46 18.51 -16.94
CA ALA A 145 -3.94 17.69 -15.83
C ALA A 145 -5.46 17.47 -15.85
N LYS A 146 -6.20 18.32 -16.58
CA LYS A 146 -7.66 18.37 -16.55
C LYS A 146 -8.33 17.00 -16.77
N PRO A 147 -7.96 16.14 -17.72
CA PRO A 147 -8.63 14.86 -17.92
C PRO A 147 -8.59 13.95 -16.68
N MET A 148 -7.48 13.94 -15.95
CA MET A 148 -7.36 13.16 -14.71
C MET A 148 -8.15 13.78 -13.56
N LEU A 149 -8.18 15.13 -13.48
CA LEU A 149 -8.96 15.83 -12.46
C LEU A 149 -10.46 15.67 -12.70
N ASP A 150 -10.91 15.71 -13.95
CA ASP A 150 -12.30 15.44 -14.32
C ASP A 150 -12.72 14.00 -13.94
N PHE A 151 -11.87 13.02 -14.24
CA PHE A 151 -12.09 11.63 -13.82
C PHE A 151 -12.24 11.52 -12.29
N ALA A 152 -11.31 12.13 -11.54
CA ALA A 152 -11.38 12.12 -10.08
C ALA A 152 -12.65 12.79 -9.55
N ALA A 153 -13.06 13.92 -10.16
CA ALA A 153 -14.28 14.61 -9.80
C ALA A 153 -15.54 13.77 -10.04
N GLU A 154 -15.59 13.05 -11.17
CA GLU A 154 -16.70 12.13 -11.47
C GLU A 154 -16.73 10.92 -10.52
N CYS A 155 -15.58 10.38 -10.13
CA CYS A 155 -15.51 9.36 -9.10
C CYS A 155 -16.07 9.86 -7.76
N LYS A 156 -15.66 11.07 -7.34
CA LYS A 156 -16.14 11.68 -6.08
C LYS A 156 -17.64 11.90 -6.07
N LYS A 157 -18.24 12.37 -7.16
CA LYS A 157 -19.70 12.52 -7.28
C LYS A 157 -20.44 11.18 -7.05
N ARG A 158 -19.79 10.05 -7.31
CA ARG A 158 -20.33 8.70 -7.11
C ARG A 158 -19.89 8.04 -5.80
N GLY A 159 -19.29 8.81 -4.88
CA GLY A 159 -18.86 8.33 -3.56
C GLY A 159 -17.50 7.63 -3.53
N LEU A 160 -16.74 7.64 -4.64
CA LEU A 160 -15.41 7.07 -4.70
C LEU A 160 -14.34 8.16 -4.67
N TRP A 161 -13.42 8.09 -3.71
CA TRP A 161 -12.28 8.99 -3.62
C TRP A 161 -11.01 8.28 -4.10
N PRO A 162 -10.63 8.37 -5.40
CA PRO A 162 -9.41 7.77 -5.89
C PRO A 162 -8.20 8.62 -5.51
N PHE A 163 -7.07 7.95 -5.29
CA PHE A 163 -5.77 8.61 -5.25
C PHE A 163 -5.28 8.80 -6.69
N THR A 164 -5.26 10.04 -7.17
CA THR A 164 -4.77 10.34 -8.52
C THR A 164 -3.27 10.62 -8.49
N HIS A 165 -2.54 9.92 -9.33
CA HIS A 165 -1.12 10.14 -9.55
C HIS A 165 -0.88 10.57 -10.99
N PHE A 166 0.00 11.57 -11.17
CA PHE A 166 0.45 12.03 -12.48
C PHE A 166 1.83 11.47 -12.83
N ASN A 167 2.16 10.34 -12.23
CA ASN A 167 3.43 9.66 -12.43
C ASN A 167 3.31 8.62 -13.54
N ARG A 168 4.39 8.40 -14.27
CA ARG A 168 4.53 7.18 -15.06
C ARG A 168 4.63 6.01 -14.09
N THR A 169 3.73 5.08 -14.22
CA THR A 169 3.90 3.76 -13.67
C THR A 169 4.74 2.97 -14.68
N HIS A 170 5.93 2.60 -14.27
CA HIS A 170 6.79 1.69 -15.03
C HIS A 170 6.56 0.28 -14.57
#